data_cae6560cb366be263bdac65707a5f602
#
_entry.id   cae6560cb366be263bdac65707a5f602
#
_cell.length_a   1.000
_cell.length_b   1.000
_cell.length_c   1.000
_cell.angle_alpha   90.00
_cell.angle_beta   90.00
_cell.angle_gamma   90.00
#
_symmetry.space_group_name_H-M   'P 1'
#
loop_
_entity.id
_entity.type
_entity.pdbx_description
1 polymer ?
#
loop_
_entity_poly.entity_id
_entity_poly.type
_entity_poly.pdbx_seq_one_letter_code
_entity_poly.pdbx_strand_id
1 'polypeptide(L)'
;MAEHFAASLDEARRIGVMGGTFDPIHHGHLVAASEVADRFNLDEVIFVPTGQPWQKAGKTISPAEDRYLMTVIATASNPRFSVSRVDIDRNGPTYTIDTLRDLRAVFPDAELYLSLIHI
;
A
#
# COMPACT_ATOMS: atom_id res chain seq x y z
N MET A 1 27.56 13.64 -8.21
CA MET A 1 26.21 14.08 -8.55
C MET A 1 25.69 13.43 -9.82
N ALA A 2 26.41 13.61 -10.93
CA ALA A 2 25.98 13.05 -12.20
C ALA A 2 25.90 11.51 -12.19
N GLU A 3 26.86 10.85 -11.57
CA GLU A 3 26.87 9.39 -11.47
C GLU A 3 25.70 8.87 -10.64
N HIS A 4 25.41 9.53 -9.55
CA HIS A 4 24.31 9.12 -8.69
C HIS A 4 22.97 9.32 -9.41
N PHE A 5 22.84 10.41 -10.14
CA PHE A 5 21.64 10.69 -10.92
C PHE A 5 21.44 9.65 -12.03
N ALA A 6 22.53 9.30 -12.73
CA ALA A 6 22.46 8.31 -13.79
C ALA A 6 22.05 6.92 -13.24
N ALA A 7 22.60 6.52 -12.09
CA ALA A 7 22.22 5.27 -11.45
C ALA A 7 20.72 5.26 -11.09
N SER A 8 20.19 6.39 -10.61
CA SER A 8 18.78 6.51 -10.29
C SER A 8 17.87 6.39 -11.50
N LEU A 9 18.35 6.81 -12.68
CA LEU A 9 17.60 6.67 -13.92
C LEU A 9 17.61 5.24 -14.45
N ASP A 10 18.71 4.50 -14.20
CA ASP A 10 18.85 3.14 -14.70
C ASP A 10 18.13 2.12 -13.81
N GLU A 11 17.89 2.44 -12.57
CA GLU A 11 17.24 1.55 -11.62
C GLU A 11 15.83 2.01 -11.34
N ALA A 12 14.85 1.17 -11.70
CA ALA A 12 13.46 1.44 -11.34
C ALA A 12 13.29 1.39 -9.83
N ARG A 13 12.46 2.27 -9.29
CA ARG A 13 12.05 2.19 -7.88
C ARG A 13 11.29 0.89 -7.67
N ARG A 14 11.47 0.30 -6.51
CA ARG A 14 10.82 -0.94 -6.13
C ARG A 14 9.81 -0.62 -5.02
N ILE A 15 8.55 -0.74 -5.35
CA ILE A 15 7.46 -0.33 -4.47
C ILE A 15 6.61 -1.55 -4.12
N GLY A 16 6.49 -1.82 -2.82
CA GLY A 16 5.57 -2.82 -2.32
C GLY A 16 4.17 -2.24 -2.16
N VAL A 17 3.17 -3.00 -2.52
CA VAL A 17 1.77 -2.61 -2.37
C VAL A 17 1.12 -3.57 -1.38
N MET A 18 0.67 -3.06 -0.25
CA MET A 18 0.02 -3.85 0.79
C MET A 18 -1.44 -3.40 0.90
N GLY A 19 -2.32 -4.14 0.23
CA GLY A 19 -3.75 -3.90 0.33
C GLY A 19 -4.37 -4.64 1.49
N GLY A 20 -5.37 -4.05 2.10
CA GLY A 20 -6.08 -4.69 3.19
C GLY A 20 -7.21 -3.84 3.71
N THR A 21 -8.09 -4.46 4.48
CA THR A 21 -9.18 -3.73 5.15
C THR A 21 -8.62 -2.83 6.24
N PHE A 22 -7.63 -3.31 6.98
CA PHE A 22 -7.01 -2.59 8.11
C PHE A 22 -8.06 -2.07 9.09
N ASP A 23 -8.77 -3.00 9.72
CA ASP A 23 -9.86 -2.67 10.64
C ASP A 23 -9.70 -3.38 12.00
N PRO A 24 -8.77 -2.90 12.84
CA PRO A 24 -7.74 -1.88 12.55
C PRO A 24 -6.46 -2.48 11.99
N ILE A 25 -5.60 -1.62 11.47
CA ILE A 25 -4.20 -2.00 11.23
C ILE A 25 -3.56 -2.34 12.58
N HIS A 26 -2.66 -3.31 12.60
CA HIS A 26 -2.00 -3.73 13.83
C HIS A 26 -0.54 -4.04 13.58
N HIS A 27 0.17 -4.36 14.67
CA HIS A 27 1.62 -4.58 14.64
C HIS A 27 2.03 -5.66 13.64
N GLY A 28 1.24 -6.72 13.51
CA GLY A 28 1.52 -7.78 12.53
C GLY A 28 1.61 -7.28 11.10
N HIS A 29 0.75 -6.34 10.71
CA HIS A 29 0.81 -5.73 9.39
C HIS A 29 2.13 -4.97 9.19
N LEU A 30 2.55 -4.22 10.21
CA LEU A 30 3.75 -3.40 10.12
C LEU A 30 5.01 -4.26 10.06
N VAL A 31 5.08 -5.31 10.84
CA VAL A 31 6.21 -6.25 10.84
C VAL A 31 6.30 -6.95 9.49
N ALA A 32 5.18 -7.43 8.97
CA ALA A 32 5.16 -8.11 7.68
C ALA A 32 5.62 -7.18 6.55
N ALA A 33 5.17 -5.93 6.55
CA ALA A 33 5.59 -4.95 5.56
C ALA A 33 7.09 -4.67 5.65
N SER A 34 7.62 -4.55 6.85
CA SER A 34 9.04 -4.30 7.08
C SER A 34 9.90 -5.47 6.58
N GLU A 35 9.48 -6.70 6.86
CA GLU A 35 10.19 -7.89 6.41
C GLU A 35 10.19 -8.04 4.90
N VAL A 36 9.06 -7.77 4.26
CA VAL A 36 8.95 -7.83 2.80
C VAL A 36 9.84 -6.75 2.18
N ALA A 37 9.84 -5.55 2.75
CA ALA A 37 10.67 -4.46 2.27
C ALA A 37 12.16 -4.83 2.31
N ASP A 38 12.59 -5.45 3.41
CA ASP A 38 13.99 -5.86 3.55
C ASP A 38 14.34 -7.01 2.61
N ARG A 39 13.45 -7.99 2.51
CA ARG A 39 13.71 -9.20 1.72
C ARG A 39 13.80 -8.93 0.22
N PHE A 40 13.00 -8.00 -0.27
CA PHE A 40 12.94 -7.67 -1.70
C PHE A 40 13.61 -6.34 -2.04
N ASN A 41 14.29 -5.73 -1.09
CA ASN A 41 14.96 -4.43 -1.26
C ASN A 41 14.00 -3.38 -1.81
N LEU A 42 12.86 -3.24 -1.17
CA LEU A 42 11.87 -2.26 -1.60
C LEU A 42 12.26 -0.87 -1.11
N ASP A 43 12.09 0.11 -1.97
CA ASP A 43 12.32 1.52 -1.64
C ASP A 43 11.19 2.07 -0.79
N GLU A 44 9.99 1.55 -1.01
CA GLU A 44 8.79 2.06 -0.36
C GLU A 44 7.76 0.93 -0.25
N VAL A 45 6.94 0.98 0.80
CA VAL A 45 5.75 0.14 0.91
C VAL A 45 4.54 1.06 1.03
N ILE A 46 3.59 0.91 0.13
CA ILE A 46 2.35 1.69 0.12
C ILE A 46 1.25 0.82 0.69
N PHE A 47 0.66 1.27 1.80
CA PHE A 47 -0.52 0.64 2.38
C PHE A 47 -1.76 1.21 1.69
N VAL A 48 -2.64 0.33 1.22
CA VAL A 48 -3.84 0.73 0.48
C VAL A 48 -5.07 0.18 1.20
N PRO A 49 -5.65 0.96 2.12
CA PRO A 49 -6.90 0.55 2.77
C PRO A 49 -8.03 0.43 1.76
N THR A 50 -8.81 -0.65 1.85
CA THR A 50 -9.94 -0.85 0.97
C THR A 50 -11.05 0.15 1.25
N GLY A 51 -11.75 0.58 0.20
CA GLY A 51 -12.92 1.42 0.36
C GLY A 51 -14.14 0.60 0.75
N GLN A 52 -14.56 -0.30 -0.15
CA GLN A 52 -15.70 -1.18 0.06
C GLN A 52 -15.29 -2.62 -0.20
N PRO A 53 -14.86 -3.37 0.84
CA PRO A 53 -14.50 -4.78 0.65
C PRO A 53 -15.74 -5.63 0.45
N TRP A 54 -16.10 -5.89 -0.79
CA TRP A 54 -17.33 -6.60 -1.15
C TRP A 54 -17.41 -8.00 -0.55
N GLN A 55 -16.27 -8.64 -0.30
CA GLN A 55 -16.21 -9.97 0.28
C GLN A 55 -16.69 -10.01 1.72
N LYS A 56 -16.86 -8.86 2.36
CA LYS A 56 -17.28 -8.74 3.74
C LYS A 56 -18.69 -8.17 3.87
N ALA A 57 -19.46 -8.27 2.82
CA ALA A 57 -20.85 -7.83 2.83
C ALA A 57 -21.60 -8.49 3.99
N GLY A 58 -22.33 -7.71 4.75
CA GLY A 58 -23.06 -8.18 5.93
C GLY A 58 -22.30 -8.08 7.23
N LYS A 59 -21.01 -7.78 7.21
CA LYS A 59 -20.22 -7.51 8.41
C LYS A 59 -20.11 -6.02 8.65
N THR A 60 -20.09 -5.66 9.94
CA THR A 60 -19.85 -4.27 10.33
C THR A 60 -18.36 -3.97 10.17
N ILE A 61 -18.04 -3.02 9.32
CA ILE A 61 -16.67 -2.58 9.07
C ILE A 61 -16.61 -1.09 9.39
N SER A 62 -15.55 -0.66 10.06
CA SER A 62 -15.35 0.75 10.37
C SER A 62 -15.30 1.61 9.11
N PRO A 63 -15.75 2.86 9.16
CA PRO A 63 -15.72 3.74 8.00
C PRO A 63 -14.32 3.83 7.39
N ALA A 64 -14.28 3.92 6.06
CA ALA A 64 -13.02 3.96 5.32
C ALA A 64 -12.11 5.10 5.79
N GLU A 65 -12.68 6.28 6.08
CA GLU A 65 -11.90 7.41 6.55
C GLU A 65 -11.21 7.13 7.89
N ASP A 66 -11.89 6.44 8.79
CA ASP A 66 -11.31 6.08 10.08
C ASP A 66 -10.19 5.06 9.91
N ARG A 67 -10.38 4.06 9.07
CA ARG A 67 -9.37 3.04 8.78
C ARG A 67 -8.15 3.66 8.10
N TYR A 68 -8.38 4.60 7.19
CA TYR A 68 -7.30 5.34 6.54
C TYR A 68 -6.49 6.13 7.58
N LEU A 69 -7.17 6.88 8.45
CA LEU A 69 -6.50 7.69 9.46
C LEU A 69 -5.68 6.84 10.42
N MET A 70 -6.24 5.72 10.88
CA MET A 70 -5.51 4.79 11.75
C MET A 70 -4.25 4.25 11.06
N THR A 71 -4.35 3.95 9.78
CA THR A 71 -3.21 3.46 8.99
C THR A 71 -2.13 4.54 8.84
N VAL A 72 -2.52 5.78 8.60
CA VAL A 72 -1.58 6.91 8.52
C VAL A 72 -0.83 7.07 9.84
N ILE A 73 -1.54 7.03 10.95
CA ILE A 73 -0.92 7.18 12.27
C ILE A 73 0.05 6.02 12.54
N ALA A 74 -0.38 4.80 12.26
CA ALA A 74 0.43 3.61 12.56
C ALA A 74 1.71 3.53 11.73
N THR A 75 1.70 4.08 10.51
CA THR A 75 2.85 3.99 9.60
C THR A 75 3.76 5.21 9.66
N ALA A 76 3.37 6.25 10.38
CA ALA A 76 4.04 7.55 10.36
C ALA A 76 5.51 7.50 10.80
N SER A 77 5.87 6.56 11.67
CA SER A 77 7.24 6.48 12.19
C SER A 77 8.23 5.79 11.27
N ASN A 78 7.77 5.15 10.20
CA ASN A 78 8.66 4.45 9.27
C ASN A 78 8.74 5.23 7.95
N PRO A 79 9.91 5.78 7.60
CA PRO A 79 10.05 6.61 6.41
C PRO A 79 9.82 5.87 5.09
N ARG A 80 9.89 4.53 5.08
CA ARG A 80 9.60 3.73 3.88
C ARG A 80 8.12 3.48 3.69
N PHE A 81 7.28 3.75 4.68
CA PHE A 81 5.85 3.46 4.61
C PHE A 81 5.07 4.70 4.21
N SER A 82 4.11 4.51 3.32
CA SER A 82 3.15 5.54 2.95
C SER A 82 1.77 4.91 2.83
N VAL A 83 0.73 5.73 2.71
CA VAL A 83 -0.64 5.27 2.63
C VAL A 83 -1.30 5.93 1.43
N SER A 84 -2.05 5.15 0.65
CA SER A 84 -2.75 5.64 -0.53
C SER A 84 -4.26 5.54 -0.35
N ARG A 85 -4.96 6.53 -0.87
CA ARG A 85 -6.43 6.59 -0.86
C ARG A 85 -7.07 6.05 -2.13
N VAL A 86 -6.30 5.47 -3.05
CA VAL A 86 -6.83 5.13 -4.38
C VAL A 86 -8.09 4.26 -4.31
N ASP A 87 -8.14 3.32 -3.36
CA ASP A 87 -9.30 2.44 -3.22
C ASP A 87 -10.47 3.12 -2.51
N ILE A 88 -10.19 4.04 -1.59
CA ILE A 88 -11.23 4.78 -0.87
C ILE A 88 -11.90 5.78 -1.80
N ASP A 89 -11.13 6.45 -2.63
CA ASP A 89 -11.63 7.50 -3.52
C ASP A 89 -12.33 6.94 -4.77
N ARG A 90 -12.11 5.66 -5.09
CA ARG A 90 -12.80 4.99 -6.20
C ARG A 90 -14.18 4.55 -5.74
N ASN A 91 -15.20 4.82 -6.54
CA ASN A 91 -16.54 4.39 -6.23
C ASN A 91 -16.72 2.89 -6.49
N GLY A 92 -17.49 2.23 -5.61
CA GLY A 92 -17.85 0.83 -5.75
C GLY A 92 -16.89 -0.12 -5.03
N PRO A 93 -17.07 -1.43 -5.26
CA PRO A 93 -16.24 -2.45 -4.60
C PRO A 93 -14.79 -2.35 -5.02
N THR A 94 -13.90 -2.76 -4.12
CA THR A 94 -12.46 -2.76 -4.36
C THR A 94 -12.02 -4.06 -5.03
N TYR A 95 -11.32 -3.94 -6.15
CA TYR A 95 -10.68 -5.06 -6.83
C TYR A 95 -9.18 -4.77 -6.96
N THR A 96 -8.37 -5.80 -6.73
CA THR A 96 -6.90 -5.67 -6.77
C THR A 96 -6.39 -5.14 -8.11
N ILE A 97 -7.01 -5.57 -9.22
CA ILE A 97 -6.58 -5.11 -10.54
C ILE A 97 -6.73 -3.60 -10.71
N ASP A 98 -7.80 -3.03 -10.14
CA ASP A 98 -8.03 -1.59 -10.22
C ASP A 98 -7.03 -0.83 -9.36
N THR A 99 -6.70 -1.36 -8.18
CA THR A 99 -5.68 -0.79 -7.31
C THR A 99 -4.34 -0.71 -8.02
N LEU A 100 -3.93 -1.82 -8.65
CA LEU A 100 -2.66 -1.88 -9.36
C LEU A 100 -2.62 -0.94 -10.57
N ARG A 101 -3.75 -0.82 -11.26
CA ARG A 101 -3.87 0.10 -12.38
C ARG A 101 -3.69 1.56 -11.96
N ASP A 102 -4.34 1.93 -10.87
CA ASP A 102 -4.25 3.29 -10.33
C ASP A 102 -2.84 3.61 -9.87
N LEU A 103 -2.19 2.66 -9.19
CA LEU A 103 -0.82 2.86 -8.73
C LEU A 103 0.18 2.88 -9.90
N ARG A 104 -0.07 2.07 -10.93
CA ARG A 104 0.77 2.11 -12.14
C ARG A 104 0.68 3.47 -12.82
N ALA A 105 -0.48 4.11 -12.81
CA ALA A 105 -0.64 5.44 -13.37
C ALA A 105 0.15 6.49 -12.57
N VAL A 106 0.23 6.33 -11.26
CA VAL A 106 0.99 7.25 -10.39
C VAL A 106 2.50 7.00 -10.50
N PHE A 107 2.90 5.74 -10.62
CA PHE A 107 4.31 5.33 -10.66
C PHE A 107 4.59 4.55 -11.94
N PRO A 108 4.64 5.21 -13.10
CA PRO A 108 4.71 4.49 -14.39
C PRO A 108 5.98 3.68 -14.61
N ASP A 109 7.07 4.06 -13.94
CA ASP A 109 8.38 3.42 -14.15
C ASP A 109 8.81 2.53 -12.99
N ALA A 110 7.99 2.41 -11.94
CA ALA A 110 8.33 1.61 -10.77
C ALA A 110 8.03 0.13 -11.00
N GLU A 111 8.81 -0.73 -10.33
CA GLU A 111 8.44 -2.13 -10.17
C GLU A 111 7.49 -2.24 -8.99
N LEU A 112 6.32 -2.82 -9.20
CA LEU A 112 5.30 -2.98 -8.17
C LEU A 112 5.29 -4.43 -7.67
N TYR A 113 5.38 -4.60 -6.35
CA TYR A 113 5.34 -5.89 -5.69
C TYR A 113 4.07 -5.95 -4.86
N LEU A 114 3.17 -6.87 -5.18
CA LEU A 114 1.91 -6.99 -4.47
C LEU A 114 2.04 -7.98 -3.33
N SER A 115 1.63 -7.55 -2.15
CA SER A 115 1.52 -8.41 -0.99
C SER A 115 0.05 -8.55 -0.61
N LEU A 116 -0.43 -9.79 -0.57
CA LEU A 116 -1.75 -10.12 -0.07
C LEU A 116 -1.57 -10.74 1.30
N ILE A 117 -1.93 -9.97 2.33
CA ILE A 117 -1.86 -10.48 3.69
C ILE A 117 -3.27 -10.76 4.16
N HIS A 118 -3.52 -12.03 4.41
CA HIS A 118 -4.77 -12.48 5.03
C HIS A 118 -4.52 -12.64 6.52
N ILE A 119 -4.91 -11.64 7.24
CA ILE A 119 -4.85 -11.67 8.70
C ILE A 119 -6.27 -11.46 9.22
#